data_68aef119c91b6191b5269d18ca5a649e
#
_entry.id   68aef119c91b6191b5269d18ca5a649e
#
_cell.length_a   1.000
_cell.length_b   1.000
_cell.length_c   1.000
_cell.angle_alpha   90.00
_cell.angle_beta   90.00
_cell.angle_gamma   90.00
#
_symmetry.space_group_name_H-M   'P 1'
#
loop_
_entity.id
_entity.type
_entity.pdbx_description
1 polymer ?
#
loop_
_entity_poly.entity_id
_entity_poly.type
_entity_poly.pdbx_seq_one_letter_code
_entity_poly.pdbx_strand_id
1 'polypeptide(L)'
;MTRSYVNLGFAVELQDGKGLIVPVVKNAETLNLLGMAKAVTDIAQRARDKKLLPDEVQGGTFTITNPGGFGTFHGTPVISQPQAAILGTYAVVKRAWVIQDDMGEDVIAIRPIMNLTLTYDHRLVDGALAGRFLRDLREKLESWDESTY
;
A
#
# COMPACT_ATOMS: atom_id res chain seq x y z
N MET A 1 15.52 -7.35 14.48
CA MET A 1 14.97 -6.48 15.55
C MET A 1 13.45 -6.43 15.35
N THR A 2 12.67 -6.94 16.29
CA THR A 2 11.20 -6.88 16.24
C THR A 2 10.76 -5.53 16.79
N ARG A 3 9.78 -4.88 16.14
CA ARG A 3 9.23 -3.59 16.56
C ARG A 3 7.80 -3.79 17.07
N SER A 4 7.40 -3.04 18.08
CA SER A 4 6.04 -3.07 18.66
C SER A 4 5.13 -1.97 18.11
N TYR A 5 5.59 -1.21 17.14
CA TYR A 5 4.88 -0.10 16.51
C TYR A 5 4.97 -0.20 14.98
N VAL A 6 4.00 0.39 14.30
CA VAL A 6 3.93 0.47 12.85
C VAL A 6 4.03 1.93 12.41
N ASN A 7 5.13 2.26 11.74
CA ASN A 7 5.31 3.57 11.11
C ASN A 7 5.24 3.39 9.60
N LEU A 8 4.14 3.86 8.99
CA LEU A 8 3.88 3.67 7.55
C LEU A 8 4.46 4.82 6.72
N GLY A 9 5.38 4.48 5.83
CA GLY A 9 5.86 5.37 4.80
C GLY A 9 4.91 5.37 3.59
N PHE A 10 4.67 6.54 3.02
CA PHE A 10 3.89 6.71 1.79
C PHE A 10 4.72 7.39 0.73
N ALA A 11 4.90 6.76 -0.42
CA ALA A 11 5.64 7.38 -1.53
C ALA A 11 4.82 8.53 -2.13
N VAL A 12 5.32 9.75 -2.02
CA VAL A 12 4.68 10.97 -2.53
C VAL A 12 5.55 11.60 -3.60
N GLU A 13 4.98 11.78 -4.80
CA GLU A 13 5.62 12.54 -5.86
C GLU A 13 5.61 14.03 -5.51
N LEU A 14 6.77 14.66 -5.64
CA LEU A 14 6.91 16.11 -5.54
C LEU A 14 6.47 16.76 -6.84
N GLN A 15 5.97 18.00 -6.74
CA GLN A 15 5.48 18.76 -7.88
C GLN A 15 6.43 18.71 -9.07
N ASP A 16 5.87 18.52 -10.27
CA ASP A 16 6.54 18.53 -11.57
C ASP A 16 7.48 17.34 -11.83
N GLY A 17 7.28 16.18 -11.20
CA GLY A 17 8.11 15.00 -11.41
C GLY A 17 9.56 15.17 -10.96
N LYS A 18 9.85 16.19 -10.13
CA LYS A 18 11.21 16.54 -9.70
C LYS A 18 11.77 15.70 -8.55
N GLY A 19 11.03 14.68 -8.12
CA GLY A 19 11.50 13.79 -7.06
C GLY A 19 10.39 13.03 -6.38
N LEU A 20 10.83 12.10 -5.56
CA LEU A 20 9.98 11.27 -4.71
C LEU A 20 10.45 11.44 -3.26
N ILE A 21 9.51 11.61 -2.36
CA ILE A 21 9.78 11.60 -0.91
C ILE A 21 8.86 10.57 -0.24
N VAL A 22 9.32 9.99 0.87
CA VAL A 22 8.55 8.99 1.61
C VAL A 22 8.29 9.49 3.03
N PRO A 23 7.30 10.36 3.23
CA PRO A 23 6.89 10.76 4.57
C PRO A 23 6.28 9.57 5.33
N VAL A 24 6.35 9.65 6.67
CA VAL A 24 6.03 8.56 7.57
C VAL A 24 4.94 8.96 8.55
N VAL A 25 3.82 8.25 8.51
CA VAL A 25 2.78 8.31 9.53
C VAL A 25 3.21 7.43 10.69
N LYS A 26 3.52 8.05 11.84
CA LYS A 26 3.97 7.36 13.05
C LYS A 26 2.81 6.69 13.78
N ASN A 27 3.09 5.53 14.41
CA ASN A 27 2.14 4.77 15.24
C ASN A 27 0.80 4.52 14.51
N ALA A 28 0.90 4.11 13.26
CA ALA A 28 -0.26 3.90 12.37
C ALA A 28 -1.26 2.87 12.93
N GLU A 29 -0.80 1.94 13.77
CA GLU A 29 -1.61 0.93 14.45
C GLU A 29 -2.63 1.54 15.44
N THR A 30 -2.44 2.80 15.85
CA THR A 30 -3.34 3.49 16.78
C THR A 30 -4.47 4.24 16.05
N LEU A 31 -4.40 4.34 14.72
CA LEU A 31 -5.34 5.11 13.92
C LEU A 31 -6.46 4.22 13.39
N ASN A 32 -7.70 4.72 13.45
CA ASN A 32 -8.80 4.16 12.68
C ASN A 32 -8.74 4.66 11.23
N LEU A 33 -9.64 4.18 10.36
CA LEU A 33 -9.64 4.52 8.94
C LEU A 33 -9.70 6.04 8.69
N LEU A 34 -10.58 6.75 9.40
CA LEU A 34 -10.72 8.21 9.25
C LEU A 34 -9.45 8.95 9.70
N GLY A 35 -8.86 8.51 10.82
CA GLY A 35 -7.60 9.06 11.33
C GLY A 35 -6.46 8.83 10.34
N MET A 36 -6.37 7.63 9.76
CA MET A 36 -5.38 7.30 8.74
C MET A 36 -5.57 8.15 7.47
N ALA A 37 -6.79 8.26 6.97
CA ALA A 37 -7.08 9.07 5.78
C ALA A 37 -6.68 10.54 5.97
N LYS A 38 -7.00 11.12 7.14
CA LYS A 38 -6.58 12.49 7.49
C LYS A 38 -5.06 12.62 7.56
N ALA A 39 -4.38 11.69 8.23
CA ALA A 39 -2.93 11.71 8.38
C ALA A 39 -2.20 11.61 7.04
N VAL A 40 -2.65 10.70 6.16
CA VAL A 40 -2.07 10.53 4.82
C VAL A 40 -2.31 11.77 3.96
N THR A 41 -3.51 12.34 3.99
CA THR A 41 -3.84 13.55 3.22
C THR A 41 -2.99 14.74 3.67
N ASP A 42 -2.89 14.97 4.98
CA ASP A 42 -2.08 16.05 5.55
C ASP A 42 -0.60 15.91 5.19
N ILE A 43 -0.02 14.75 5.46
CA ILE A 43 1.41 14.53 5.24
C ILE A 43 1.78 14.59 3.75
N ALA A 44 0.90 14.11 2.87
CA ALA A 44 1.09 14.19 1.42
C ALA A 44 1.01 15.64 0.91
N GLN A 45 0.08 16.44 1.45
CA GLN A 45 -0.02 17.86 1.08
C GLN A 45 1.22 18.63 1.55
N ARG A 46 1.65 18.43 2.79
CA ARG A 46 2.86 19.07 3.32
C ARG A 46 4.13 18.64 2.60
N ALA A 47 4.18 17.38 2.12
CA ALA A 47 5.26 16.91 1.26
C ALA A 47 5.36 17.74 -0.04
N ARG A 48 4.23 17.91 -0.75
CA ARG A 48 4.17 18.70 -1.99
C ARG A 48 4.49 20.16 -1.75
N ASP A 49 4.08 20.72 -0.62
CA ASP A 49 4.35 22.10 -0.20
C ASP A 49 5.77 22.29 0.36
N LYS A 50 6.59 21.23 0.44
CA LYS A 50 7.95 21.27 1.03
C LYS A 50 7.95 21.72 2.50
N LYS A 51 6.92 21.34 3.26
CA LYS A 51 6.72 21.73 4.68
C LYS A 51 6.91 20.56 5.64
N LEU A 52 7.51 19.45 5.19
CA LEU A 52 7.82 18.33 6.07
C LEU A 52 8.98 18.66 7.00
N LEU A 53 8.87 18.17 8.23
CA LEU A 53 9.97 18.18 9.18
C LEU A 53 10.94 17.02 8.90
N PRO A 54 12.23 17.14 9.26
CA PRO A 54 13.22 16.09 8.99
C PRO A 54 12.91 14.74 9.63
N ASP A 55 12.25 14.71 10.79
CA ASP A 55 11.85 13.48 11.48
C ASP A 55 10.62 12.80 10.85
N GLU A 56 9.85 13.52 10.04
CA GLU A 56 8.70 12.96 9.33
C GLU A 56 9.07 12.11 8.12
N VAL A 57 10.32 12.10 7.71
CA VAL A 57 10.84 11.25 6.62
C VAL A 57 11.75 10.13 7.13
N GLN A 58 11.77 9.91 8.45
CA GLN A 58 12.63 8.94 9.11
C GLN A 58 11.84 7.95 9.97
N GLY A 59 12.46 6.80 10.23
CA GLY A 59 11.91 5.81 11.16
C GLY A 59 10.71 5.02 10.63
N GLY A 60 10.48 5.02 9.33
CA GLY A 60 9.49 4.14 8.69
C GLY A 60 9.81 2.66 8.91
N THR A 61 8.79 1.85 9.13
CA THR A 61 8.93 0.40 9.34
C THR A 61 8.43 -0.41 8.16
N PHE A 62 7.54 0.16 7.37
CA PHE A 62 6.96 -0.41 6.14
C PHE A 62 6.58 0.74 5.21
N THR A 63 6.66 0.54 3.91
CA THR A 63 6.30 1.57 2.92
C THR A 63 5.22 1.07 1.98
N ILE A 64 4.31 1.97 1.60
CA ILE A 64 3.32 1.76 0.55
C ILE A 64 3.62 2.73 -0.59
N THR A 65 3.67 2.20 -1.82
CA THR A 65 3.84 3.00 -3.03
C THR A 65 2.70 2.74 -4.01
N ASN A 66 2.21 3.78 -4.67
CA ASN A 66 1.11 3.66 -5.62
C ASN A 66 1.40 4.42 -6.93
N PRO A 67 2.03 3.77 -7.90
CA PRO A 67 2.18 4.33 -9.25
C PRO A 67 0.91 4.20 -10.11
N GLY A 68 -0.21 3.73 -9.54
CA GLY A 68 -1.46 3.48 -10.29
C GLY A 68 -2.09 4.72 -10.89
N GLY A 69 -1.84 5.91 -10.33
CA GLY A 69 -2.27 7.19 -10.91
C GLY A 69 -1.72 7.47 -12.31
N PHE A 70 -0.62 6.81 -12.68
CA PHE A 70 -0.01 6.85 -14.03
C PHE A 70 -0.43 5.67 -14.91
N GLY A 71 -1.41 4.86 -14.50
CA GLY A 71 -1.87 3.68 -15.23
C GLY A 71 -0.95 2.47 -15.09
N THR A 72 0.03 2.50 -14.21
CA THR A 72 0.96 1.39 -13.99
C THR A 72 0.22 0.15 -13.50
N PHE A 73 0.36 -0.95 -14.23
CA PHE A 73 -0.30 -2.22 -13.92
C PHE A 73 0.48 -3.09 -12.94
N HIS A 74 1.81 -3.07 -13.01
CA HIS A 74 2.71 -3.89 -12.22
C HIS A 74 4.06 -3.21 -12.09
N GLY A 75 4.74 -3.45 -10.98
CA GLY A 75 6.09 -2.94 -10.73
C GLY A 75 6.77 -3.71 -9.61
N THR A 76 8.06 -3.46 -9.46
CA THR A 76 8.91 -4.05 -8.42
C THR A 76 9.58 -2.92 -7.63
N PRO A 77 8.88 -2.35 -6.63
CA PRO A 77 9.44 -1.25 -5.85
C PRO A 77 10.68 -1.69 -5.07
N VAL A 78 11.60 -0.76 -4.86
CA VAL A 78 12.84 -1.00 -4.11
C VAL A 78 12.64 -0.70 -2.63
N ILE A 79 13.13 -1.59 -1.77
CA ILE A 79 13.05 -1.45 -0.32
C ILE A 79 13.95 -0.29 0.14
N SER A 80 13.42 0.59 0.98
CA SER A 80 14.19 1.59 1.70
C SER A 80 14.72 0.99 3.01
N GLN A 81 16.01 0.64 3.04
CA GLN A 81 16.63 0.11 4.27
C GLN A 81 16.54 1.11 5.42
N PRO A 82 16.34 0.66 6.67
CA PRO A 82 16.36 -0.72 7.17
C PRO A 82 14.98 -1.42 7.20
N GLN A 83 14.02 -0.98 6.40
CA GLN A 83 12.73 -1.65 6.27
C GLN A 83 12.91 -3.03 5.63
N ALA A 84 12.02 -3.98 5.97
CA ALA A 84 12.09 -5.35 5.47
C ALA A 84 11.22 -5.57 4.22
N ALA A 85 10.26 -4.68 3.96
CA ALA A 85 9.35 -4.84 2.83
C ALA A 85 8.72 -3.51 2.40
N ILE A 86 8.22 -3.50 1.15
CA ILE A 86 7.43 -2.42 0.57
C ILE A 86 6.28 -3.04 -0.24
N LEU A 87 5.08 -2.48 -0.05
CA LEU A 87 3.87 -2.84 -0.78
C LEU A 87 3.69 -1.90 -1.97
N GLY A 88 3.54 -2.48 -3.16
CA GLY A 88 3.11 -1.77 -4.36
C GLY A 88 1.62 -1.97 -4.60
N THR A 89 0.88 -0.89 -4.78
CA THR A 89 -0.49 -0.86 -5.28
C THR A 89 -0.50 -0.22 -6.66
N TYR A 90 -1.44 -0.58 -7.53
CA TYR A 90 -1.39 -0.18 -8.93
C TYR A 90 -2.74 0.30 -9.44
N ALA A 91 -2.81 0.57 -10.75
CA ALA A 91 -4.03 1.04 -11.37
C ALA A 91 -5.18 0.03 -11.22
N VAL A 92 -6.35 0.53 -10.85
CA VAL A 92 -7.61 -0.23 -10.91
C VAL A 92 -8.13 -0.17 -12.34
N VAL A 93 -8.16 -1.31 -13.00
CA VAL A 93 -8.62 -1.40 -14.40
C VAL A 93 -9.68 -2.47 -14.56
N LYS A 94 -10.64 -2.24 -15.46
CA LYS A 94 -11.65 -3.26 -15.81
C LYS A 94 -11.01 -4.37 -16.61
N ARG A 95 -11.23 -5.63 -16.17
CA ARG A 95 -10.73 -6.85 -16.80
C ARG A 95 -11.81 -7.91 -16.89
N ALA A 96 -11.70 -8.78 -17.88
CA ALA A 96 -12.43 -10.03 -17.90
C ALA A 96 -11.89 -10.92 -16.78
N TRP A 97 -12.76 -11.42 -15.93
CA TRP A 97 -12.43 -12.25 -14.78
C TRP A 97 -13.41 -13.39 -14.66
N VAL A 98 -12.93 -14.58 -14.32
CA VAL A 98 -13.80 -15.71 -14.04
C VAL A 98 -14.35 -15.59 -12.63
N ILE A 99 -15.68 -15.65 -12.51
CA ILE A 99 -16.41 -15.73 -11.25
C ILE A 99 -17.38 -16.89 -11.29
N GLN A 100 -17.84 -17.36 -10.13
CA GLN A 100 -18.94 -18.30 -10.07
C GLN A 100 -20.28 -17.54 -9.94
N ASP A 101 -21.28 -18.00 -10.69
CA ASP A 101 -22.65 -17.50 -10.57
C ASP A 101 -23.37 -18.16 -9.36
N ASP A 102 -24.65 -17.83 -9.17
CA ASP A 102 -25.46 -18.33 -8.08
C ASP A 102 -25.71 -19.85 -8.16
N MET A 103 -25.46 -20.46 -9.34
CA MET A 103 -25.57 -21.90 -9.58
C MET A 103 -24.23 -22.63 -9.41
N GLY A 104 -23.13 -21.87 -9.16
CA GLY A 104 -21.78 -22.39 -9.03
C GLY A 104 -21.06 -22.62 -10.36
N GLU A 105 -21.62 -22.15 -11.48
CA GLU A 105 -21.00 -22.28 -12.79
C GLU A 105 -20.02 -21.13 -13.06
N ASP A 106 -18.91 -21.44 -13.73
CA ASP A 106 -17.90 -20.44 -14.09
C ASP A 106 -18.40 -19.53 -15.23
N VAL A 107 -18.45 -18.24 -14.96
CA VAL A 107 -18.83 -17.21 -15.93
C VAL A 107 -17.77 -16.12 -16.04
N ILE A 108 -17.64 -15.52 -17.23
CA ILE A 108 -16.74 -14.39 -17.45
C ILE A 108 -17.49 -13.10 -17.12
N ALA A 109 -17.00 -12.35 -16.16
CA ALA A 109 -17.54 -11.04 -15.81
C ALA A 109 -16.49 -9.93 -15.94
N ILE A 110 -16.94 -8.71 -16.16
CA ILE A 110 -16.07 -7.53 -16.14
C ILE A 110 -15.97 -7.06 -14.69
N ARG A 111 -14.75 -7.05 -14.14
CA ARG A 111 -14.46 -6.62 -12.77
C ARG A 111 -13.37 -5.56 -12.73
N PRO A 112 -13.45 -4.59 -11.80
CA PRO A 112 -12.32 -3.72 -11.49
C PRO A 112 -11.26 -4.54 -10.74
N ILE A 113 -10.08 -4.63 -11.32
CA ILE A 113 -8.96 -5.42 -10.79
C ILE A 113 -7.77 -4.51 -10.53
N MET A 114 -7.16 -4.68 -9.38
CA MET A 114 -5.89 -4.05 -8.99
C MET A 114 -4.89 -5.12 -8.59
N ASN A 115 -3.63 -4.95 -8.99
CA ASN A 115 -2.55 -5.80 -8.49
C ASN A 115 -2.02 -5.27 -7.16
N LEU A 116 -1.56 -6.20 -6.32
CA LEU A 116 -0.73 -5.93 -5.15
C LEU A 116 0.59 -6.68 -5.31
N THR A 117 1.70 -6.02 -5.07
CA THR A 117 3.03 -6.66 -5.04
C THR A 117 3.73 -6.36 -3.73
N LEU A 118 4.48 -7.32 -3.23
CA LEU A 118 5.32 -7.17 -2.05
C LEU A 118 6.77 -7.43 -2.45
N THR A 119 7.62 -6.41 -2.36
CA THR A 119 9.06 -6.59 -2.38
C THR A 119 9.53 -6.73 -0.93
N TYR A 120 10.34 -7.75 -0.64
CA TYR A 120 10.78 -8.03 0.71
C TYR A 120 12.23 -8.52 0.77
N ASP A 121 12.88 -8.32 1.91
CA ASP A 121 14.21 -8.85 2.19
C ASP A 121 14.12 -10.34 2.50
N HIS A 122 14.55 -11.17 1.57
CA HIS A 122 14.44 -12.64 1.67
C HIS A 122 15.30 -13.25 2.79
N ARG A 123 16.19 -12.46 3.42
CA ARG A 123 16.93 -12.87 4.63
C ARG A 123 16.07 -12.86 5.87
N LEU A 124 14.95 -12.08 5.86
CA LEU A 124 14.03 -11.88 6.98
C LEU A 124 12.65 -12.47 6.74
N VAL A 125 12.21 -12.49 5.49
CA VAL A 125 10.87 -12.92 5.06
C VAL A 125 11.00 -14.01 4.02
N ASP A 126 10.35 -15.15 4.23
CA ASP A 126 10.26 -16.21 3.23
C ASP A 126 9.02 -16.05 2.34
N GLY A 127 8.98 -16.83 1.24
CA GLY A 127 7.87 -16.79 0.30
C GLY A 127 6.52 -17.18 0.90
N ALA A 128 6.50 -18.09 1.89
CA ALA A 128 5.27 -18.51 2.54
C ALA A 128 4.69 -17.40 3.43
N LEU A 129 5.54 -16.70 4.17
CA LEU A 129 5.13 -15.54 4.98
C LEU A 129 4.63 -14.40 4.09
N ALA A 130 5.36 -14.07 3.03
CA ALA A 130 4.97 -13.04 2.05
C ALA A 130 3.63 -13.38 1.38
N GLY A 131 3.45 -14.63 0.97
CA GLY A 131 2.21 -15.11 0.35
C GLY A 131 1.01 -15.04 1.31
N ARG A 132 1.18 -15.45 2.57
CA ARG A 132 0.14 -15.31 3.60
C ARG A 132 -0.24 -13.86 3.84
N PHE A 133 0.73 -12.97 3.97
CA PHE A 133 0.47 -11.54 4.15
C PHE A 133 -0.35 -10.96 2.99
N LEU A 134 0.02 -11.23 1.74
CA LEU A 134 -0.72 -10.75 0.57
C LEU A 134 -2.12 -11.35 0.47
N ARG A 135 -2.27 -12.63 0.80
CA ARG A 135 -3.59 -13.28 0.85
C ARG A 135 -4.49 -12.60 1.88
N ASP A 136 -4.01 -12.46 3.11
CA ASP A 136 -4.79 -11.88 4.20
C ASP A 136 -5.17 -10.41 3.91
N LEU A 137 -4.26 -9.65 3.28
CA LEU A 137 -4.53 -8.29 2.84
C LEU A 137 -5.61 -8.25 1.74
N ARG A 138 -5.51 -9.13 0.73
CA ARG A 138 -6.51 -9.27 -0.33
C ARG A 138 -7.88 -9.60 0.25
N GLU A 139 -7.95 -10.63 1.09
CA GLU A 139 -9.20 -11.06 1.72
C GLU A 139 -9.85 -9.94 2.53
N LYS A 140 -9.07 -9.15 3.27
CA LYS A 140 -9.54 -7.96 3.99
C LYS A 140 -10.11 -6.89 3.06
N LEU A 141 -9.48 -6.64 1.92
CA LEU A 141 -9.94 -5.65 0.95
C LEU A 141 -11.20 -6.13 0.20
N GLU A 142 -11.26 -7.41 -0.16
CA GLU A 142 -12.40 -8.00 -0.87
C GLU A 142 -13.65 -8.16 0.02
N SER A 143 -13.45 -8.38 1.31
CA SER A 143 -14.51 -8.49 2.32
C SER A 143 -14.79 -7.20 3.08
N TRP A 144 -14.37 -6.05 2.54
CA TRP A 144 -14.52 -4.76 3.20
C TRP A 144 -15.99 -4.40 3.42
N ASP A 145 -16.35 -4.14 4.68
CA ASP A 145 -17.70 -3.70 5.06
C ASP A 145 -17.69 -2.21 5.42
N GLU A 146 -18.32 -1.39 4.56
CA GLU A 146 -18.43 0.06 4.76
C GLU A 146 -19.28 0.42 5.99
N SER A 147 -20.13 -0.49 6.48
CA SER A 147 -20.97 -0.26 7.65
C SER A 147 -20.20 -0.21 8.98
N THR A 148 -18.93 -0.57 8.97
CA THR A 148 -18.06 -0.60 10.17
C THR A 148 -17.41 0.76 10.49
N TYR A 149 -17.65 1.82 9.69
CA TYR A 149 -17.01 3.13 9.83
C TYR A 149 -18.00 4.28 9.89
#